data_bd4882775300126208ed40a86a7c830d
#
_entry.id   bd4882775300126208ed40a86a7c830d
#
_cell.length_a   1.000
_cell.length_b   1.000
_cell.length_c   1.000
_cell.angle_alpha   90.00
_cell.angle_beta   90.00
_cell.angle_gamma   90.00
#
_symmetry.space_group_name_H-M   'P 1'
#
loop_
_entity.id
_entity.type
_entity.pdbx_description
1 polymer ?
#
loop_
_entity_poly.entity_id
_entity_poly.type
_entity_poly.pdbx_seq_one_letter_code
_entity_poly.pdbx_strand_id
1 'polypeptide(L)'
;MRFLKFLLLFLVILQIKPIKSKADVMKAQDENLKKQTLVCVHGFFRTKLNMYFIEKSLKKENFEVYNWRYKSRDKYINEHAQDLVKELIEIAKKKPNEPINFVTHSMGGLVLRSAINHRECPIEAKMGKAILIAAPNKGSVVAQKLSSSRLARLFFKNKAGSELMEKKDFDDLGVFSPDMSVLQIVGTLGISPWINEKNDGKVAVSETKLDGIYKQIDVKASHSWICYSPTVIRHLKEFLAE
;
A
#
# COMPACT_ATOMS: atom_id res chain seq x y z
N MET A 1 -3.07 30.19 66.63
CA MET A 1 -3.92 29.14 66.00
C MET A 1 -4.68 29.54 64.74
N ARG A 2 -5.00 30.79 64.47
CA ARG A 2 -5.72 31.18 63.22
C ARG A 2 -4.84 31.25 61.98
N PHE A 3 -3.54 31.50 62.10
CA PHE A 3 -2.59 31.58 60.99
C PHE A 3 -2.27 30.19 60.36
N LEU A 4 -2.25 29.15 61.19
CA LEU A 4 -1.94 27.79 60.77
C LEU A 4 -3.09 27.13 59.96
N LYS A 5 -4.34 27.54 60.24
CA LYS A 5 -5.52 27.08 59.49
C LYS A 5 -5.60 27.69 58.11
N PHE A 6 -5.10 28.93 57.91
CA PHE A 6 -5.04 29.55 56.56
C PHE A 6 -3.96 28.94 55.68
N LEU A 7 -2.82 28.53 56.24
CA LEU A 7 -1.74 27.89 55.48
C LEU A 7 -2.14 26.50 55.01
N LEU A 8 -2.88 25.71 55.82
CA LEU A 8 -3.41 24.40 55.45
C LEU A 8 -4.49 24.47 54.35
N LEU A 9 -5.32 25.54 54.36
CA LEU A 9 -6.33 25.74 53.29
C LEU A 9 -5.68 26.09 51.94
N PHE A 10 -4.55 26.82 51.94
CA PHE A 10 -3.81 27.17 50.72
C PHE A 10 -3.05 25.97 50.13
N LEU A 11 -2.61 25.03 50.96
CA LEU A 11 -1.92 23.79 50.50
C LEU A 11 -2.90 22.75 49.92
N VAL A 12 -4.18 22.77 50.28
CA VAL A 12 -5.20 21.85 49.71
C VAL A 12 -5.69 22.35 48.34
N ILE A 13 -5.67 23.67 48.08
CA ILE A 13 -6.10 24.24 46.79
C ILE A 13 -5.08 23.92 45.68
N LEU A 14 -3.81 23.64 46.01
CA LEU A 14 -2.74 23.32 45.03
C LEU A 14 -2.77 21.89 44.50
N GLN A 15 -3.70 21.02 44.94
CA GLN A 15 -3.83 19.64 44.46
C GLN A 15 -5.04 19.37 43.55
N ILE A 16 -5.80 20.40 43.18
CA ILE A 16 -6.86 20.23 42.16
C ILE A 16 -6.17 20.09 40.80
N LYS A 17 -5.96 18.85 40.37
CA LYS A 17 -5.57 18.60 38.98
C LYS A 17 -6.61 19.27 38.07
N PRO A 18 -6.19 20.03 37.04
CA PRO A 18 -7.13 20.65 36.14
C PRO A 18 -8.04 19.58 35.53
N ILE A 19 -9.33 19.80 35.57
CA ILE A 19 -10.31 18.94 34.90
C ILE A 19 -9.91 18.96 33.41
N LYS A 20 -9.52 17.81 32.89
CA LYS A 20 -9.16 17.68 31.47
C LYS A 20 -10.35 18.16 30.64
N SER A 21 -10.12 19.04 29.68
CA SER A 21 -11.16 19.50 28.79
C SER A 21 -11.70 18.31 27.97
N LYS A 22 -12.95 18.43 27.48
CA LYS A 22 -13.53 17.42 26.62
C LYS A 22 -12.62 17.12 25.39
N ALA A 23 -11.91 18.15 24.92
CA ALA A 23 -10.91 18.04 23.85
C ALA A 23 -9.67 17.24 24.30
N ASP A 24 -9.19 17.42 25.55
CA ASP A 24 -8.05 16.65 26.08
C ASP A 24 -8.41 15.20 26.32
N VAL A 25 -9.65 14.92 26.73
CA VAL A 25 -10.16 13.54 26.90
C VAL A 25 -10.32 12.86 25.53
N MET A 26 -10.87 13.56 24.54
CA MET A 26 -10.98 13.06 23.17
C MET A 26 -9.60 12.82 22.54
N LYS A 27 -8.64 13.72 22.76
CA LYS A 27 -7.27 13.58 22.27
C LYS A 27 -6.54 12.41 22.93
N ALA A 28 -6.73 12.20 24.23
CA ALA A 28 -6.17 11.05 24.96
C ALA A 28 -6.85 9.71 24.56
N GLN A 29 -8.12 9.73 24.15
CA GLN A 29 -8.79 8.57 23.58
C GLN A 29 -8.29 8.26 22.16
N ASP A 30 -8.02 9.27 21.34
CA ASP A 30 -7.45 9.13 19.99
C ASP A 30 -5.99 8.62 20.04
N GLU A 31 -5.20 9.07 21.04
CA GLU A 31 -3.82 8.60 21.25
C GLU A 31 -3.76 7.14 21.76
N ASN A 32 -4.84 6.61 22.29
CA ASN A 32 -4.92 5.24 22.83
C ASN A 32 -5.50 4.23 21.81
N LEU A 33 -5.94 4.70 20.64
CA LEU A 33 -6.35 3.82 19.53
C LEU A 33 -5.11 3.19 18.90
N LYS A 34 -4.96 1.88 19.09
CA LYS A 34 -3.85 1.10 18.51
C LYS A 34 -3.83 1.25 16.99
N LYS A 35 -2.75 1.84 16.45
CA LYS A 35 -2.62 2.10 15.02
C LYS A 35 -2.59 0.80 14.24
N GLN A 36 -3.42 0.74 13.19
CA GLN A 36 -3.40 -0.37 12.24
C GLN A 36 -2.11 -0.37 11.42
N THR A 37 -1.59 -1.54 11.13
CA THR A 37 -0.38 -1.70 10.33
C THR A 37 -0.70 -1.62 8.84
N LEU A 38 0.11 -0.84 8.09
CA LEU A 38 -0.02 -0.72 6.65
C LEU A 38 1.35 -0.70 5.98
N VAL A 39 1.52 -1.51 4.93
CA VAL A 39 2.74 -1.58 4.12
C VAL A 39 2.48 -1.00 2.73
N CYS A 40 3.30 -0.03 2.31
CA CYS A 40 3.29 0.53 0.97
C CYS A 40 4.38 -0.11 0.11
N VAL A 41 4.03 -0.55 -1.12
CA VAL A 41 4.97 -1.17 -2.09
C VAL A 41 4.92 -0.43 -3.41
N HIS A 42 6.01 0.26 -3.77
CA HIS A 42 6.08 1.03 -5.02
C HIS A 42 6.30 0.15 -6.27
N GLY A 43 6.15 0.73 -7.46
CA GLY A 43 6.29 0.03 -8.73
C GLY A 43 7.71 0.00 -9.30
N PHE A 44 7.82 -0.61 -10.49
CA PHE A 44 9.05 -0.68 -11.28
C PHE A 44 9.59 0.71 -11.64
N PHE A 45 10.90 0.89 -11.59
CA PHE A 45 11.57 2.19 -11.83
C PHE A 45 11.11 3.31 -10.89
N ARG A 46 10.54 2.97 -9.73
CA ARG A 46 10.11 3.92 -8.71
C ARG A 46 10.94 3.73 -7.43
N THR A 47 10.69 4.61 -6.50
CA THR A 47 11.24 4.57 -5.14
C THR A 47 10.10 4.78 -4.14
N LYS A 48 10.36 4.69 -2.85
CA LYS A 48 9.39 5.01 -1.80
C LYS A 48 8.74 6.39 -1.96
N LEU A 49 9.37 7.34 -2.66
CA LEU A 49 8.81 8.67 -2.91
C LEU A 49 7.54 8.62 -3.77
N ASN A 50 7.38 7.59 -4.60
CA ASN A 50 6.14 7.38 -5.35
C ASN A 50 4.92 7.17 -4.45
N MET A 51 5.12 6.60 -3.25
CA MET A 51 4.07 6.33 -2.26
C MET A 51 3.97 7.43 -1.18
N TYR A 52 4.77 8.50 -1.26
CA TYR A 52 4.90 9.51 -0.21
C TYR A 52 3.59 10.19 0.17
N PHE A 53 2.77 10.58 -0.83
CA PHE A 53 1.51 11.27 -0.54
C PHE A 53 0.47 10.33 0.09
N ILE A 54 0.45 9.06 -0.34
CA ILE A 54 -0.36 8.00 0.25
C ILE A 54 0.09 7.78 1.70
N GLU A 55 1.38 7.56 1.92
CA GLU A 55 1.98 7.42 3.26
C GLU A 55 1.60 8.59 4.17
N LYS A 56 1.86 9.83 3.70
CA LYS A 56 1.58 11.04 4.47
C LYS A 56 0.10 11.19 4.80
N SER A 57 -0.78 10.81 3.89
CA SER A 57 -2.22 10.88 4.07
C SER A 57 -2.71 9.84 5.08
N LEU A 58 -2.24 8.59 5.00
CA LEU A 58 -2.66 7.51 5.88
C LEU A 58 -2.05 7.61 7.28
N LYS A 59 -0.86 8.21 7.43
CA LYS A 59 -0.29 8.55 8.75
C LYS A 59 -1.10 9.60 9.53
N LYS A 60 -1.97 10.37 8.86
CA LYS A 60 -2.91 11.28 9.51
C LYS A 60 -4.17 10.59 10.00
N GLU A 61 -4.43 9.40 9.50
CA GLU A 61 -5.46 8.49 9.98
C GLU A 61 -4.84 7.54 11.02
N ASN A 62 -5.57 6.55 11.45
CA ASN A 62 -5.09 5.61 12.47
C ASN A 62 -4.17 4.49 11.92
N PHE A 63 -3.16 4.84 11.07
CA PHE A 63 -2.22 3.88 10.49
C PHE A 63 -0.78 4.13 10.90
N GLU A 64 -0.07 3.05 11.23
CA GLU A 64 1.39 2.97 11.25
C GLU A 64 1.84 2.47 9.86
N VAL A 65 2.47 3.37 9.07
CA VAL A 65 2.77 3.11 7.67
C VAL A 65 4.24 2.78 7.48
N TYR A 66 4.50 1.57 6.99
CA TYR A 66 5.80 1.09 6.54
C TYR A 66 5.92 1.29 5.02
N ASN A 67 6.58 2.34 4.59
CA ASN A 67 6.84 2.59 3.18
C ASN A 67 8.10 1.83 2.77
N TRP A 68 7.91 0.59 2.32
CA TRP A 68 8.98 -0.36 2.06
C TRP A 68 9.92 0.13 0.96
N ARG A 69 11.22 0.09 1.26
CA ARG A 69 12.27 0.52 0.34
C ARG A 69 12.94 -0.69 -0.28
N TYR A 70 12.82 -0.84 -1.58
CA TYR A 70 13.53 -1.85 -2.35
C TYR A 70 14.02 -1.29 -3.68
N LYS A 71 15.04 -1.94 -4.26
CA LYS A 71 15.60 -1.57 -5.55
C LYS A 71 14.86 -2.34 -6.64
N SER A 72 13.74 -1.83 -7.11
CA SER A 72 12.76 -2.50 -7.98
C SER A 72 13.31 -3.08 -9.30
N ARG A 73 14.57 -2.84 -9.63
CA ARG A 73 15.24 -3.33 -10.84
C ARG A 73 16.21 -4.49 -10.61
N ASP A 74 16.63 -4.71 -9.36
CA ASP A 74 17.81 -5.51 -9.06
C ASP A 74 17.51 -7.02 -8.96
N LYS A 75 16.25 -7.39 -8.85
CA LYS A 75 15.80 -8.76 -8.61
C LYS A 75 14.58 -9.12 -9.49
N TYR A 76 14.30 -10.41 -9.63
CA TYR A 76 13.05 -10.92 -10.17
C TYR A 76 11.87 -10.62 -9.21
N ILE A 77 10.63 -10.66 -9.72
CA ILE A 77 9.44 -10.37 -8.91
C ILE A 77 9.37 -11.31 -7.69
N ASN A 78 9.62 -12.60 -7.89
CA ASN A 78 9.62 -13.58 -6.80
C ASN A 78 10.76 -13.36 -5.79
N GLU A 79 11.94 -12.91 -6.21
CA GLU A 79 13.04 -12.57 -5.31
C GLU A 79 12.71 -11.31 -4.46
N HIS A 80 12.04 -10.32 -5.06
CA HIS A 80 11.51 -9.17 -4.32
C HIS A 80 10.43 -9.59 -3.33
N ALA A 81 9.56 -10.53 -3.72
CA ALA A 81 8.53 -11.07 -2.83
C ALA A 81 9.14 -11.77 -1.61
N GLN A 82 10.22 -12.55 -1.77
CA GLN A 82 10.96 -13.15 -0.65
C GLN A 82 11.53 -12.11 0.31
N ASP A 83 12.07 -10.99 -0.22
CA ASP A 83 12.55 -9.90 0.64
C ASP A 83 11.39 -9.20 1.34
N LEU A 84 10.25 -9.02 0.68
CA LEU A 84 9.04 -8.48 1.32
C LEU A 84 8.54 -9.41 2.43
N VAL A 85 8.55 -10.73 2.23
CA VAL A 85 8.17 -11.71 3.26
C VAL A 85 9.04 -11.56 4.51
N LYS A 86 10.36 -11.37 4.37
CA LYS A 86 11.25 -11.13 5.51
C LYS A 86 10.83 -9.88 6.30
N GLU A 87 10.52 -8.80 5.59
CA GLU A 87 10.03 -7.56 6.22
C GLU A 87 8.69 -7.79 6.94
N LEU A 88 7.76 -8.53 6.31
CA LEU A 88 6.46 -8.85 6.89
C LEU A 88 6.59 -9.69 8.16
N ILE A 89 7.53 -10.64 8.20
CA ILE A 89 7.84 -11.43 9.41
C ILE A 89 8.31 -10.51 10.54
N GLU A 90 9.19 -9.56 10.27
CA GLU A 90 9.68 -8.63 11.30
C GLU A 90 8.57 -7.67 11.78
N ILE A 91 7.66 -7.27 10.90
CA ILE A 91 6.47 -6.48 11.28
C ILE A 91 5.52 -7.31 12.14
N ALA A 92 5.21 -8.55 11.73
CA ALA A 92 4.32 -9.46 12.47
C ALA A 92 4.86 -9.79 13.88
N LYS A 93 6.18 -9.98 14.02
CA LYS A 93 6.81 -10.16 15.34
C LYS A 93 6.58 -8.99 16.30
N LYS A 94 6.51 -7.76 15.79
CA LYS A 94 6.25 -6.55 16.60
C LYS A 94 4.79 -6.43 17.01
N LYS A 95 3.89 -6.94 16.17
CA LYS A 95 2.44 -6.85 16.35
C LYS A 95 1.78 -8.21 16.03
N PRO A 96 1.99 -9.22 16.84
CA PRO A 96 1.46 -10.55 16.60
C PRO A 96 -0.07 -10.55 16.62
N ASN A 97 -0.66 -11.32 15.71
CA ASN A 97 -2.10 -11.47 15.51
C ASN A 97 -2.83 -10.17 15.05
N GLU A 98 -2.09 -9.17 14.56
CA GLU A 98 -2.68 -7.96 13.99
C GLU A 98 -2.62 -7.97 12.47
N PRO A 99 -3.74 -7.72 11.78
CA PRO A 99 -3.76 -7.67 10.33
C PRO A 99 -2.79 -6.63 9.77
N ILE A 100 -2.05 -7.00 8.72
CA ILE A 100 -1.20 -6.10 7.95
C ILE A 100 -1.95 -5.70 6.69
N ASN A 101 -2.25 -4.42 6.52
CA ASN A 101 -2.88 -3.87 5.34
C ASN A 101 -1.83 -3.46 4.29
N PHE A 102 -2.24 -3.40 3.03
CA PHE A 102 -1.34 -3.10 1.91
C PHE A 102 -1.88 -2.04 0.98
N VAL A 103 -1.00 -1.16 0.52
CA VAL A 103 -1.24 -0.31 -0.65
C VAL A 103 -0.07 -0.46 -1.60
N THR A 104 -0.33 -0.91 -2.81
CA THR A 104 0.69 -1.20 -3.80
C THR A 104 0.47 -0.41 -5.08
N HIS A 105 1.53 -0.14 -5.84
CA HIS A 105 1.45 0.48 -7.14
C HIS A 105 2.13 -0.38 -8.20
N SER A 106 1.45 -0.60 -9.33
CA SER A 106 2.01 -1.25 -10.52
C SER A 106 2.65 -2.61 -10.18
N MET A 107 3.89 -2.86 -10.55
CA MET A 107 4.66 -4.08 -10.21
C MET A 107 4.63 -4.41 -8.70
N GLY A 108 4.50 -3.40 -7.84
CA GLY A 108 4.36 -3.63 -6.38
C GLY A 108 3.18 -4.54 -6.02
N GLY A 109 2.11 -4.53 -6.83
CA GLY A 109 0.97 -5.46 -6.67
C GLY A 109 1.35 -6.90 -7.02
N LEU A 110 2.19 -7.10 -8.03
CA LEU A 110 2.72 -8.42 -8.40
C LEU A 110 3.63 -8.97 -7.30
N VAL A 111 4.52 -8.11 -6.77
CA VAL A 111 5.41 -8.46 -5.64
C VAL A 111 4.59 -8.86 -4.42
N LEU A 112 3.55 -8.10 -4.07
CA LEU A 112 2.66 -8.44 -2.96
C LEU A 112 1.96 -9.78 -3.21
N ARG A 113 1.41 -10.00 -4.40
CA ARG A 113 0.70 -11.23 -4.75
C ARG A 113 1.59 -12.47 -4.60
N SER A 114 2.84 -12.39 -5.08
CA SER A 114 3.84 -13.43 -4.87
C SER A 114 4.19 -13.61 -3.39
N ALA A 115 4.34 -12.51 -2.62
CA ALA A 115 4.68 -12.58 -1.20
C ALA A 115 3.57 -13.24 -0.36
N ILE A 116 2.30 -12.88 -0.60
CA ILE A 116 1.13 -13.48 0.10
C ILE A 116 1.04 -14.99 -0.14
N ASN A 117 1.41 -15.46 -1.33
CA ASN A 117 1.40 -16.87 -1.69
C ASN A 117 2.70 -17.62 -1.30
N HIS A 118 3.69 -16.92 -0.75
CA HIS A 118 4.91 -17.56 -0.26
C HIS A 118 4.64 -18.37 1.00
N ARG A 119 5.25 -19.57 1.12
CA ARG A 119 5.04 -20.50 2.24
C ARG A 119 5.36 -19.89 3.61
N GLU A 120 6.36 -19.01 3.67
CA GLU A 120 6.83 -18.35 4.91
C GLU A 120 6.12 -17.03 5.19
N CYS A 121 5.13 -16.64 4.36
CA CYS A 121 4.38 -15.41 4.59
C CYS A 121 3.58 -15.51 5.89
N PRO A 122 3.75 -14.55 6.84
CA PRO A 122 3.06 -14.58 8.12
C PRO A 122 1.55 -14.44 7.93
N ILE A 123 0.78 -15.07 8.84
CA ILE A 123 -0.67 -15.07 8.77
C ILE A 123 -1.27 -13.66 8.86
N GLU A 124 -0.64 -12.77 9.61
CA GLU A 124 -1.02 -11.36 9.75
C GLU A 124 -1.10 -10.64 8.40
N ALA A 125 -0.21 -10.99 7.47
CA ALA A 125 -0.22 -10.46 6.10
C ALA A 125 -1.35 -11.02 5.22
N LYS A 126 -1.97 -12.13 5.64
CA LYS A 126 -3.10 -12.77 4.94
C LYS A 126 -4.46 -12.40 5.52
N MET A 127 -4.49 -11.64 6.63
CA MET A 127 -5.71 -11.23 7.34
C MET A 127 -6.14 -9.79 7.03
N GLY A 128 -5.24 -8.99 6.45
CA GLY A 128 -5.48 -7.58 6.19
C GLY A 128 -6.16 -7.30 4.85
N LYS A 129 -6.28 -6.02 4.53
CA LYS A 129 -6.82 -5.52 3.26
C LYS A 129 -5.69 -5.25 2.28
N ALA A 130 -5.91 -5.54 0.99
CA ALA A 130 -4.96 -5.25 -0.08
C ALA A 130 -5.55 -4.27 -1.09
N ILE A 131 -4.86 -3.17 -1.36
CA ILE A 131 -5.22 -2.20 -2.39
C ILE A 131 -4.14 -2.22 -3.47
N LEU A 132 -4.54 -2.58 -4.68
CA LEU A 132 -3.68 -2.64 -5.85
C LEU A 132 -3.99 -1.47 -6.78
N ILE A 133 -3.04 -0.57 -6.95
CA ILE A 133 -3.18 0.59 -7.84
C ILE A 133 -2.48 0.25 -9.16
N ALA A 134 -3.25 0.11 -10.23
CA ALA A 134 -2.77 -0.12 -11.59
C ALA A 134 -1.77 -1.29 -11.73
N ALA A 135 -2.01 -2.40 -11.03
CA ALA A 135 -1.16 -3.59 -11.10
C ALA A 135 -1.42 -4.39 -12.39
N PRO A 136 -0.39 -4.69 -13.21
CA PRO A 136 -0.57 -5.39 -14.47
C PRO A 136 -0.66 -6.92 -14.25
N ASN A 137 -1.73 -7.39 -13.61
CA ASN A 137 -1.91 -8.78 -13.20
C ASN A 137 -1.97 -9.78 -14.39
N LYS A 138 -2.48 -9.31 -15.53
CA LYS A 138 -2.56 -10.09 -16.79
C LYS A 138 -1.52 -9.57 -17.82
N GLY A 139 -0.34 -9.16 -17.35
CA GLY A 139 0.73 -8.64 -18.20
C GLY A 139 0.57 -7.17 -18.58
N SER A 140 1.40 -6.69 -19.51
CA SER A 140 1.32 -5.35 -20.09
C SER A 140 1.73 -5.35 -21.56
N VAL A 141 0.77 -5.12 -22.45
CA VAL A 141 1.02 -4.99 -23.89
C VAL A 141 2.03 -3.87 -24.18
N VAL A 142 1.98 -2.78 -23.43
CA VAL A 142 2.95 -1.68 -23.58
C VAL A 142 4.37 -2.17 -23.25
N ALA A 143 4.57 -2.89 -22.16
CA ALA A 143 5.88 -3.44 -21.79
C ALA A 143 6.36 -4.44 -22.85
N GLN A 144 5.50 -5.33 -23.33
CA GLN A 144 5.80 -6.30 -24.38
C GLN A 144 6.17 -5.62 -25.71
N LYS A 145 5.45 -4.59 -26.14
CA LYS A 145 5.77 -3.82 -27.35
C LYS A 145 7.10 -3.07 -27.23
N LEU A 146 7.41 -2.55 -26.04
CA LEU A 146 8.70 -1.92 -25.77
C LEU A 146 9.88 -2.92 -25.86
N SER A 147 9.65 -4.22 -25.68
CA SER A 147 10.70 -5.25 -25.80
C SER A 147 11.34 -5.32 -27.21
N SER A 148 10.64 -4.89 -28.25
CA SER A 148 11.20 -4.82 -29.61
C SER A 148 12.19 -3.66 -29.80
N SER A 149 12.16 -2.63 -28.94
CA SER A 149 13.06 -1.50 -29.00
C SER A 149 14.40 -1.79 -28.35
N ARG A 150 15.52 -1.60 -29.08
CA ARG A 150 16.88 -1.77 -28.53
C ARG A 150 17.13 -0.83 -27.34
N LEU A 151 16.65 0.41 -27.41
CA LEU A 151 16.78 1.38 -26.32
C LEU A 151 15.98 0.94 -25.10
N ALA A 152 14.72 0.55 -25.26
CA ALA A 152 13.91 0.07 -24.14
C ALA A 152 14.54 -1.16 -23.49
N ARG A 153 15.07 -2.11 -24.28
CA ARG A 153 15.78 -3.27 -23.70
C ARG A 153 16.96 -2.88 -22.84
N LEU A 154 17.71 -1.83 -23.16
CA LEU A 154 18.81 -1.36 -22.30
C LEU A 154 18.32 -0.90 -20.91
N PHE A 155 17.16 -0.24 -20.86
CA PHE A 155 16.56 0.22 -19.59
C PHE A 155 15.86 -0.89 -18.81
N PHE A 156 15.26 -1.87 -19.50
CA PHE A 156 14.50 -2.97 -18.91
C PHE A 156 15.29 -4.28 -18.84
N LYS A 157 16.56 -4.32 -19.28
CA LYS A 157 17.43 -5.53 -19.33
C LYS A 157 17.80 -6.07 -17.95
N ASN A 158 17.03 -5.75 -16.95
CA ASN A 158 17.20 -6.27 -15.60
C ASN A 158 16.04 -7.22 -15.26
N LYS A 159 16.26 -8.05 -14.28
CA LYS A 159 15.43 -9.18 -13.87
C LYS A 159 13.92 -8.90 -13.91
N ALA A 160 13.39 -8.04 -13.04
CA ALA A 160 11.95 -7.70 -13.05
C ALA A 160 11.51 -6.98 -14.34
N GLY A 161 12.38 -6.18 -14.94
CA GLY A 161 12.08 -5.53 -16.22
C GLY A 161 11.90 -6.52 -17.36
N SER A 162 12.72 -7.57 -17.43
CA SER A 162 12.55 -8.63 -18.43
C SER A 162 11.26 -9.42 -18.20
N GLU A 163 10.91 -9.74 -16.94
CA GLU A 163 9.62 -10.39 -16.65
C GLU A 163 8.43 -9.57 -17.14
N LEU A 164 8.43 -8.25 -16.88
CA LEU A 164 7.36 -7.35 -17.32
C LEU A 164 7.24 -7.26 -18.85
N MET A 165 8.37 -7.43 -19.59
CA MET A 165 8.38 -7.40 -21.05
C MET A 165 8.05 -8.74 -21.68
N GLU A 166 8.41 -9.84 -21.06
CA GLU A 166 8.39 -11.20 -21.66
C GLU A 166 7.14 -12.00 -21.26
N LYS A 167 6.67 -11.84 -20.01
CA LYS A 167 5.49 -12.56 -19.52
C LYS A 167 4.20 -11.99 -20.11
N LYS A 168 3.34 -12.89 -20.58
CA LYS A 168 2.00 -12.53 -21.08
C LYS A 168 1.01 -12.30 -19.95
N ASP A 169 1.19 -12.98 -18.84
CA ASP A 169 0.41 -12.86 -17.60
C ASP A 169 1.29 -13.16 -16.38
N PHE A 170 0.72 -13.02 -15.22
CA PHE A 170 1.36 -13.31 -13.94
C PHE A 170 0.51 -14.27 -13.09
N ASP A 171 -0.21 -15.20 -13.72
CA ASP A 171 -1.11 -16.12 -13.02
C ASP A 171 -0.35 -17.10 -12.12
N ASP A 172 0.92 -17.36 -12.45
CA ASP A 172 1.86 -18.15 -11.64
C ASP A 172 2.19 -17.55 -10.25
N LEU A 173 1.88 -16.28 -10.01
CA LEU A 173 2.04 -15.65 -8.70
C LEU A 173 0.95 -16.02 -7.68
N GLY A 174 -0.05 -16.80 -8.08
CA GLY A 174 -1.16 -17.24 -7.24
C GLY A 174 -2.27 -16.19 -7.10
N VAL A 175 -3.20 -16.42 -6.19
CA VAL A 175 -4.39 -15.58 -5.94
C VAL A 175 -4.40 -15.08 -4.51
N PHE A 176 -5.13 -14.01 -4.25
CA PHE A 176 -5.41 -13.57 -2.88
C PHE A 176 -6.36 -14.54 -2.18
N SER A 177 -6.14 -14.79 -0.89
CA SER A 177 -7.05 -15.58 -0.09
C SER A 177 -8.46 -14.98 -0.12
N PRO A 178 -9.53 -15.81 -0.15
CA PRO A 178 -10.89 -15.33 -0.01
C PRO A 178 -11.16 -14.52 1.27
N ASP A 179 -10.34 -14.72 2.31
CA ASP A 179 -10.43 -14.00 3.57
C ASP A 179 -9.85 -12.57 3.49
N MET A 180 -9.10 -12.27 2.43
CA MET A 180 -8.56 -10.93 2.20
C MET A 180 -9.55 -10.06 1.43
N SER A 181 -9.88 -8.89 1.96
CA SER A 181 -10.57 -7.87 1.19
C SER A 181 -9.62 -7.20 0.20
N VAL A 182 -9.92 -7.27 -1.09
CA VAL A 182 -9.07 -6.71 -2.16
C VAL A 182 -9.78 -5.60 -2.91
N LEU A 183 -9.12 -4.45 -3.06
CA LEU A 183 -9.54 -3.36 -3.92
C LEU A 183 -8.53 -3.15 -5.06
N GLN A 184 -9.02 -3.17 -6.28
CA GLN A 184 -8.29 -2.79 -7.48
C GLN A 184 -8.66 -1.35 -7.86
N ILE A 185 -7.69 -0.45 -7.94
CA ILE A 185 -7.87 0.91 -8.46
C ILE A 185 -7.20 0.99 -9.83
N VAL A 186 -7.98 1.35 -10.85
CA VAL A 186 -7.55 1.34 -12.25
C VAL A 186 -7.54 2.75 -12.80
N GLY A 187 -6.43 3.15 -13.42
CA GLY A 187 -6.33 4.43 -14.11
C GLY A 187 -6.94 4.36 -15.51
N THR A 188 -7.66 5.41 -15.90
CA THR A 188 -8.35 5.48 -17.21
C THR A 188 -7.98 6.74 -18.02
N LEU A 189 -7.01 7.51 -17.54
CA LEU A 189 -6.53 8.72 -18.25
C LEU A 189 -5.18 8.42 -18.90
N GLY A 190 -5.19 7.68 -19.98
CA GLY A 190 -4.00 7.40 -20.76
C GLY A 190 -4.27 7.36 -22.24
N ILE A 191 -3.24 7.67 -23.03
CA ILE A 191 -3.20 7.50 -24.48
C ILE A 191 -2.02 6.58 -24.79
N SER A 192 -2.32 5.44 -25.40
CA SER A 192 -1.31 4.50 -25.85
C SER A 192 -1.63 4.02 -27.26
N PRO A 193 -0.68 4.06 -28.20
CA PRO A 193 -0.92 3.58 -29.55
C PRO A 193 -1.08 2.03 -29.62
N TRP A 194 -0.83 1.34 -28.53
CA TRP A 194 -0.88 -0.13 -28.46
C TRP A 194 -2.08 -0.67 -27.69
N ILE A 195 -2.91 0.21 -27.10
CA ILE A 195 -4.07 -0.18 -26.29
C ILE A 195 -5.32 0.47 -26.87
N ASN A 196 -6.28 -0.35 -27.31
CA ASN A 196 -7.54 0.10 -27.93
C ASN A 196 -8.71 0.12 -26.93
N GLU A 197 -8.43 0.11 -25.64
CA GLU A 197 -9.42 0.19 -24.57
C GLU A 197 -9.05 1.25 -23.53
N LYS A 198 -9.88 1.44 -22.50
CA LYS A 198 -9.54 2.31 -21.35
C LYS A 198 -8.23 1.88 -20.74
N ASN A 199 -7.33 2.82 -20.51
CA ASN A 199 -6.00 2.57 -19.96
C ASN A 199 -5.46 3.81 -19.25
N ASP A 200 -4.37 3.63 -18.50
CA ASP A 200 -3.67 4.70 -17.80
C ASP A 200 -2.42 5.21 -18.55
N GLY A 201 -2.21 4.76 -19.79
CA GLY A 201 -1.05 5.04 -20.63
C GLY A 201 0.03 3.95 -20.60
N LYS A 202 -0.05 2.99 -19.67
CA LYS A 202 0.89 1.86 -19.55
C LYS A 202 0.21 0.52 -19.32
N VAL A 203 -0.94 0.53 -18.65
CA VAL A 203 -1.70 -0.67 -18.29
C VAL A 203 -3.15 -0.45 -18.71
N ALA A 204 -3.70 -1.42 -19.43
CA ALA A 204 -5.11 -1.46 -19.80
C ALA A 204 -5.98 -1.90 -18.62
N VAL A 205 -7.25 -1.54 -18.64
CA VAL A 205 -8.21 -2.01 -17.60
C VAL A 205 -8.28 -3.53 -17.57
N SER A 206 -8.28 -4.18 -18.72
CA SER A 206 -8.27 -5.65 -18.82
C SER A 206 -7.03 -6.30 -18.23
N GLU A 207 -5.87 -5.65 -18.34
CA GLU A 207 -4.59 -6.14 -17.82
C GLU A 207 -4.50 -6.09 -16.29
N THR A 208 -5.38 -5.33 -15.64
CA THR A 208 -5.41 -5.26 -14.17
C THR A 208 -6.23 -6.37 -13.51
N LYS A 209 -7.03 -7.12 -14.27
CA LYS A 209 -7.93 -8.15 -13.73
C LYS A 209 -7.22 -9.15 -12.84
N LEU A 210 -7.92 -9.54 -11.78
CA LEU A 210 -7.51 -10.59 -10.84
C LEU A 210 -8.45 -11.77 -10.97
N ASP A 211 -7.98 -12.94 -10.58
CA ASP A 211 -8.84 -14.07 -10.30
C ASP A 211 -9.30 -14.00 -8.83
N GLY A 212 -10.53 -14.44 -8.54
CA GLY A 212 -11.12 -14.38 -7.21
C GLY A 212 -12.05 -13.18 -6.99
N ILE A 213 -12.35 -12.91 -5.72
CA ILE A 213 -13.28 -11.85 -5.31
C ILE A 213 -12.51 -10.57 -5.01
N TYR A 214 -12.86 -9.50 -5.71
CA TYR A 214 -12.29 -8.17 -5.46
C TYR A 214 -13.27 -7.06 -5.85
N LYS A 215 -13.09 -5.87 -5.26
CA LYS A 215 -13.76 -4.64 -5.70
C LYS A 215 -12.87 -3.94 -6.74
N GLN A 216 -13.47 -3.28 -7.74
CA GLN A 216 -12.75 -2.45 -8.70
C GLN A 216 -13.33 -1.04 -8.75
N ILE A 217 -12.44 -0.05 -8.83
CA ILE A 217 -12.77 1.36 -9.02
C ILE A 217 -11.93 1.93 -10.15
N ASP A 218 -12.61 2.49 -11.15
CA ASP A 218 -11.97 3.22 -12.25
C ASP A 218 -11.78 4.70 -11.86
N VAL A 219 -10.58 5.24 -12.04
CA VAL A 219 -10.27 6.64 -11.74
C VAL A 219 -9.64 7.33 -12.94
N LYS A 220 -10.00 8.60 -13.17
CA LYS A 220 -9.37 9.44 -14.20
C LYS A 220 -7.97 9.86 -13.76
N ALA A 221 -7.00 8.97 -13.91
CA ALA A 221 -5.60 9.22 -13.59
C ALA A 221 -4.69 8.44 -14.55
N SER A 222 -3.50 8.98 -14.85
CA SER A 222 -2.49 8.28 -15.62
C SER A 222 -1.56 7.46 -14.70
N HIS A 223 -0.96 6.41 -15.22
CA HIS A 223 -0.11 5.47 -14.49
C HIS A 223 0.96 6.13 -13.61
N SER A 224 1.60 7.15 -14.12
CA SER A 224 2.70 7.82 -13.42
C SER A 224 2.23 8.73 -12.29
N TRP A 225 0.99 9.22 -12.34
CA TRP A 225 0.45 10.21 -11.41
C TRP A 225 -0.68 9.68 -10.52
N ILE A 226 -1.10 8.45 -10.73
CA ILE A 226 -2.23 7.84 -10.01
C ILE A 226 -2.06 7.83 -8.48
N CYS A 227 -0.83 7.62 -7.98
CA CYS A 227 -0.51 7.66 -6.54
C CYS A 227 -0.57 9.06 -5.92
N TYR A 228 -0.64 10.11 -6.74
CA TYR A 228 -0.75 11.51 -6.30
C TYR A 228 -2.18 12.03 -6.37
N SER A 229 -3.12 11.25 -6.93
CA SER A 229 -4.50 11.66 -7.12
C SER A 229 -5.27 11.75 -5.80
N PRO A 230 -5.87 12.91 -5.47
CA PRO A 230 -6.73 13.05 -4.29
C PRO A 230 -7.91 12.08 -4.31
N THR A 231 -8.47 11.80 -5.50
CA THR A 231 -9.56 10.82 -5.67
C THR A 231 -9.12 9.41 -5.27
N VAL A 232 -7.92 9.00 -5.68
CA VAL A 232 -7.34 7.71 -5.27
C VAL A 232 -7.17 7.67 -3.76
N ILE A 233 -6.57 8.71 -3.15
CA ILE A 233 -6.36 8.78 -1.71
C ILE A 233 -7.69 8.70 -0.95
N ARG A 234 -8.77 9.32 -1.45
CA ARG A 234 -10.10 9.21 -0.85
C ARG A 234 -10.60 7.76 -0.88
N HIS A 235 -10.55 7.09 -2.02
CA HIS A 235 -10.98 5.69 -2.14
C HIS A 235 -10.14 4.72 -1.28
N LEU A 236 -8.83 4.98 -1.12
CA LEU A 236 -8.00 4.21 -0.20
C LEU A 236 -8.54 4.28 1.23
N LYS A 237 -8.83 5.51 1.70
CA LYS A 237 -9.35 5.74 3.07
C LYS A 237 -10.73 5.12 3.27
N GLU A 238 -11.63 5.29 2.32
CA GLU A 238 -12.98 4.71 2.35
C GLU A 238 -12.88 3.18 2.49
N PHE A 239 -12.11 2.52 1.66
CA PHE A 239 -11.96 1.07 1.69
C PHE A 239 -11.26 0.56 2.96
N LEU A 240 -10.25 1.27 3.46
CA LEU A 240 -9.55 0.88 4.68
C LEU A 240 -10.42 1.07 5.93
N ALA A 241 -11.43 1.95 5.89
CA ALA A 241 -12.35 2.20 6.99
C ALA A 241 -13.55 1.21 7.03
N GLU A 242 -13.84 0.47 5.96
CA GLU A 242 -14.85 -0.61 5.94
C GLU A 242 -14.47 -1.73 6.92
#